data_ea2a260cc9497a36eaa6b1f4db83e983
#
_entry.id   ea2a260cc9497a36eaa6b1f4db83e983
#
_cell.length_a   1.000
_cell.length_b   1.000
_cell.length_c   1.000
_cell.angle_alpha   90.00
_cell.angle_beta   90.00
_cell.angle_gamma   90.00
#
_symmetry.space_group_name_H-M   'P 1'
#
loop_
_entity.id
_entity.type
_entity.pdbx_description
1 polymer ?
#
loop_
_entity_poly.entity_id
_entity_poly.type
_entity_poly.pdbx_seq_one_letter_code
_entity_poly.pdbx_strand_id
1 'polypeptide(L)'
;MSQPLRYTIRKTLRLLLIAAILYALLIPVMYMMYRSNRGLDWWDVLGGDPRVSPEFRGYLIKTNHPLAPEFNLWKATLALPLAIMGMAMYLVFLMSVMILQFVAIFWFLARGQTYVIYPREYDVSFDDVRGQPEIVESTKEALTLFQGFKRFRDAGGYPPHGILFEGPPGTGKTLLGKAIAGSARVPFVYASGTSFNNMFMGVGNLRIMRLFKKARKLARKYGGAVIFLDELDAVGGSRGAVSTASSPADTGRHRWARGPLRIIMAPGMGGGMGGMYVNELLIQMDGMIMPKGLWRHVKRVLHLGKPKVPQFNVMVIGATNQAATLDPALLRPGRFDRKLHVGLPSGPGREDIIQYYLDKVPHEPVDIPRLGRATYGFSPAQIKNLVNEALIFALVDGRDKLRFDDLWTAKVTEEIGLKEPTKTSARDRQMTAFHEAGHAVLAYILELDDQIQVASIIKRRDTLGVVYRTPLEERHTELREDMRRDIVVALGGLAAE
;
A
#
# COMPACT_ATOMS: atom_id res chain seq x y z
N MET A 1 -10.76 9.90 65.41
CA MET A 1 -10.87 9.23 64.10
C MET A 1 -11.61 10.17 63.17
N SER A 2 -10.97 10.57 62.08
CA SER A 2 -11.53 11.49 61.05
C SER A 2 -12.73 10.86 60.32
N GLN A 3 -13.73 11.68 59.95
CA GLN A 3 -14.94 11.22 59.27
C GLN A 3 -14.69 10.32 58.03
N PRO A 4 -13.66 10.54 57.19
CA PRO A 4 -13.36 9.69 56.08
C PRO A 4 -12.96 8.26 56.46
N LEU A 5 -12.26 8.09 57.58
CA LEU A 5 -11.79 6.77 58.05
C LEU A 5 -12.97 5.90 58.48
N ARG A 6 -13.96 6.51 59.18
CA ARG A 6 -15.20 5.79 59.61
C ARG A 6 -16.06 5.36 58.41
N TYR A 7 -16.10 6.17 57.33
CA TYR A 7 -16.83 5.82 56.11
C TYR A 7 -16.18 4.62 55.40
N THR A 8 -14.86 4.65 55.26
CA THR A 8 -14.09 3.57 54.60
C THR A 8 -14.21 2.25 55.39
N ILE A 9 -14.10 2.28 56.72
CA ILE A 9 -14.29 1.09 57.55
C ILE A 9 -15.70 0.51 57.46
N ARG A 10 -16.75 1.36 57.45
CA ARG A 10 -18.13 0.89 57.25
C ARG A 10 -18.36 0.29 55.88
N LYS A 11 -17.76 0.82 54.83
CA LYS A 11 -17.86 0.30 53.46
C LYS A 11 -17.16 -1.06 53.31
N THR A 12 -15.96 -1.22 53.88
CA THR A 12 -15.22 -2.50 53.89
C THR A 12 -15.97 -3.56 54.73
N LEU A 13 -16.49 -3.21 55.89
CA LEU A 13 -17.29 -4.14 56.72
C LEU A 13 -18.57 -4.61 55.99
N ARG A 14 -19.26 -3.73 55.28
CA ARG A 14 -20.44 -4.12 54.47
C ARG A 14 -20.06 -5.05 53.32
N LEU A 15 -18.94 -4.81 52.63
CA LEU A 15 -18.47 -5.69 51.56
C LEU A 15 -18.09 -7.07 52.08
N LEU A 16 -17.42 -7.14 53.25
CA LEU A 16 -17.07 -8.39 53.92
C LEU A 16 -18.32 -9.16 54.37
N LEU A 17 -19.35 -8.46 54.90
CA LEU A 17 -20.61 -9.08 55.27
C LEU A 17 -21.36 -9.64 54.07
N ILE A 18 -21.41 -8.90 52.95
CA ILE A 18 -22.04 -9.37 51.70
C ILE A 18 -21.27 -10.58 51.16
N ALA A 19 -19.95 -10.57 51.21
CA ALA A 19 -19.11 -11.70 50.79
C ALA A 19 -19.36 -12.93 51.67
N ALA A 20 -19.46 -12.76 52.98
CA ALA A 20 -19.78 -13.85 53.90
C ALA A 20 -21.17 -14.44 53.69
N ILE A 21 -22.19 -13.60 53.42
CA ILE A 21 -23.55 -14.06 53.10
C ILE A 21 -23.58 -14.84 51.76
N LEU A 22 -22.91 -14.30 50.70
CA LEU A 22 -22.79 -14.98 49.41
C LEU A 22 -22.08 -16.33 49.57
N TYR A 23 -21.03 -16.38 50.38
CA TYR A 23 -20.30 -17.61 50.67
C TYR A 23 -21.16 -18.64 51.42
N ALA A 24 -21.97 -18.22 52.42
CA ALA A 24 -22.87 -19.08 53.14
C ALA A 24 -23.99 -19.65 52.25
N LEU A 25 -24.45 -18.86 51.21
CA LEU A 25 -25.46 -19.32 50.24
C LEU A 25 -24.86 -20.35 49.23
N LEU A 26 -23.56 -20.37 49.09
CA LEU A 26 -22.87 -21.35 48.23
C LEU A 26 -22.75 -22.74 48.87
N ILE A 27 -22.83 -22.86 50.19
CA ILE A 27 -22.68 -24.14 50.92
C ILE A 27 -23.70 -25.20 50.45
N PRO A 28 -25.02 -24.93 50.32
CA PRO A 28 -25.95 -25.91 49.76
C PRO A 28 -25.67 -26.31 48.37
N VAL A 29 -25.22 -25.33 47.55
CA VAL A 29 -24.81 -25.56 46.13
C VAL A 29 -23.58 -26.47 46.09
N MET A 30 -22.61 -26.25 46.94
CA MET A 30 -21.42 -27.09 47.07
C MET A 30 -21.77 -28.51 47.45
N TYR A 31 -22.68 -28.69 48.43
CA TYR A 31 -23.17 -30.00 48.81
C TYR A 31 -23.90 -30.71 47.66
N MET A 32 -24.77 -29.99 46.90
CA MET A 32 -25.43 -30.52 45.72
C MET A 32 -24.43 -30.90 44.62
N MET A 33 -23.37 -30.08 44.40
CA MET A 33 -22.29 -30.37 43.45
C MET A 33 -21.50 -31.60 43.86
N TYR A 34 -21.16 -31.74 45.16
CA TYR A 34 -20.52 -32.93 45.70
C TYR A 34 -21.35 -34.18 45.39
N ARG A 35 -22.63 -34.18 45.75
CA ARG A 35 -23.54 -35.32 45.47
C ARG A 35 -23.71 -35.60 43.99
N SER A 36 -23.66 -34.58 43.15
CA SER A 36 -23.79 -34.70 41.69
C SER A 36 -22.50 -35.00 40.99
N ASN A 37 -21.34 -34.80 41.63
CA ASN A 37 -19.99 -34.88 41.05
C ASN A 37 -19.87 -34.12 39.72
N ARG A 38 -20.57 -32.97 39.62
CA ARG A 38 -20.56 -32.13 38.41
C ARG A 38 -19.64 -30.93 38.59
N GLY A 39 -18.67 -30.76 37.71
CA GLY A 39 -17.87 -29.54 37.54
C GLY A 39 -16.65 -29.37 38.42
N LEU A 40 -16.50 -30.09 39.51
CA LEU A 40 -15.28 -30.18 40.34
C LEU A 40 -15.03 -31.62 40.69
N ASP A 41 -13.79 -32.07 40.66
CA ASP A 41 -13.43 -33.40 41.15
C ASP A 41 -13.34 -33.38 42.70
N TRP A 42 -14.54 -33.48 43.33
CA TRP A 42 -14.69 -33.48 44.76
C TRP A 42 -13.98 -34.64 45.46
N TRP A 43 -13.67 -35.69 44.67
CA TRP A 43 -12.94 -36.86 45.17
C TRP A 43 -11.56 -36.46 45.68
N ASP A 44 -10.82 -35.77 44.84
CA ASP A 44 -9.45 -35.33 45.20
C ASP A 44 -9.46 -34.17 46.22
N VAL A 45 -10.46 -33.26 46.11
CA VAL A 45 -10.62 -32.14 47.06
C VAL A 45 -10.89 -32.59 48.50
N LEU A 46 -11.63 -33.69 48.66
CA LEU A 46 -11.97 -34.21 50.00
C LEU A 46 -11.02 -35.32 50.49
N GLY A 47 -10.00 -35.63 49.71
CA GLY A 47 -8.98 -36.62 50.07
C GLY A 47 -9.44 -38.07 49.89
N GLY A 48 -10.20 -38.33 48.80
CA GLY A 48 -10.58 -39.69 48.40
C GLY A 48 -9.39 -40.50 47.93
N ASP A 49 -9.51 -41.84 47.97
CA ASP A 49 -8.42 -42.76 47.58
C ASP A 49 -8.11 -42.56 46.06
N PRO A 50 -6.85 -42.20 45.70
CA PRO A 50 -6.43 -41.99 44.32
C PRO A 50 -6.48 -43.27 43.46
N ARG A 51 -6.56 -44.43 44.06
CA ARG A 51 -6.65 -45.70 43.34
C ARG A 51 -8.03 -45.97 42.74
N VAL A 52 -9.06 -45.25 43.17
CA VAL A 52 -10.42 -45.37 42.58
C VAL A 52 -10.45 -44.69 41.23
N SER A 53 -10.79 -45.42 40.19
CA SER A 53 -10.86 -44.87 38.84
C SER A 53 -11.94 -43.77 38.73
N PRO A 54 -11.71 -42.77 37.90
CA PRO A 54 -12.62 -41.61 37.76
C PRO A 54 -14.06 -41.99 37.42
N GLU A 55 -14.25 -43.08 36.70
CA GLU A 55 -15.57 -43.60 36.26
C GLU A 55 -16.44 -44.03 37.46
N PHE A 56 -15.84 -44.60 38.51
CA PHE A 56 -16.55 -45.04 39.72
C PHE A 56 -16.74 -43.98 40.77
N ARG A 57 -15.98 -42.89 40.75
CA ARG A 57 -16.02 -41.79 41.75
C ARG A 57 -17.44 -41.22 41.92
N GLY A 58 -18.11 -40.91 40.81
CA GLY A 58 -19.45 -40.41 40.84
C GLY A 58 -20.52 -41.40 41.40
N TYR A 59 -20.34 -42.69 41.13
CA TYR A 59 -21.20 -43.72 41.65
C TYR A 59 -21.03 -43.86 43.17
N LEU A 60 -19.80 -43.97 43.64
CA LEU A 60 -19.47 -44.10 45.07
C LEU A 60 -19.98 -42.91 45.90
N ILE A 61 -19.88 -41.68 45.37
CA ILE A 61 -20.43 -40.48 46.03
C ILE A 61 -21.96 -40.54 46.05
N LYS A 62 -22.63 -40.89 44.95
CA LYS A 62 -24.10 -40.94 44.86
C LYS A 62 -24.69 -41.99 45.81
N THR A 63 -24.04 -43.13 45.90
CA THR A 63 -24.53 -44.27 46.74
C THR A 63 -24.10 -44.14 48.20
N ASN A 64 -23.35 -43.11 48.58
CA ASN A 64 -22.80 -42.91 49.92
C ASN A 64 -21.97 -44.11 50.38
N HIS A 65 -21.16 -44.66 49.45
CA HIS A 65 -20.38 -45.89 49.67
C HIS A 65 -19.28 -45.63 50.73
N PRO A 66 -18.90 -46.58 51.57
CA PRO A 66 -17.86 -46.39 52.59
C PRO A 66 -16.49 -45.95 52.05
N LEU A 67 -16.20 -46.19 50.79
CA LEU A 67 -14.97 -45.74 50.13
C LEU A 67 -15.07 -44.29 49.58
N ALA A 68 -16.27 -43.70 49.59
CA ALA A 68 -16.39 -42.29 49.21
C ALA A 68 -15.88 -41.39 50.35
N PRO A 69 -15.18 -40.29 50.01
CA PRO A 69 -14.75 -39.36 51.05
C PRO A 69 -15.98 -38.73 51.71
N GLU A 70 -15.98 -38.64 53.05
CA GLU A 70 -17.01 -37.96 53.80
C GLU A 70 -17.02 -36.46 53.47
N PHE A 71 -18.22 -35.92 53.22
CA PHE A 71 -18.36 -34.50 53.01
C PHE A 71 -18.12 -33.76 54.35
N ASN A 72 -16.92 -33.15 54.41
CA ASN A 72 -16.52 -32.34 55.55
C ASN A 72 -16.60 -30.85 55.17
N LEU A 73 -17.52 -30.12 55.79
CA LEU A 73 -17.75 -28.70 55.53
C LEU A 73 -16.47 -27.87 55.69
N TRP A 74 -15.66 -28.15 56.67
CA TRP A 74 -14.40 -27.44 56.92
C TRP A 74 -13.37 -27.69 55.79
N LYS A 75 -13.22 -28.91 55.34
CA LYS A 75 -12.34 -29.22 54.21
C LYS A 75 -12.86 -28.57 52.93
N ALA A 76 -14.17 -28.65 52.68
CA ALA A 76 -14.80 -28.05 51.51
C ALA A 76 -14.67 -26.53 51.47
N THR A 77 -14.82 -25.86 52.65
CA THR A 77 -14.68 -24.39 52.73
C THR A 77 -13.27 -23.89 52.51
N LEU A 78 -12.24 -24.68 52.87
CA LEU A 78 -10.85 -24.37 52.57
C LEU A 78 -10.44 -24.73 51.15
N ALA A 79 -10.91 -25.85 50.62
CA ALA A 79 -10.55 -26.34 49.29
C ALA A 79 -11.19 -25.51 48.17
N LEU A 80 -12.42 -25.00 48.34
CA LEU A 80 -13.12 -24.23 47.33
C LEU A 80 -12.38 -22.94 46.89
N PRO A 81 -11.88 -22.10 47.81
CA PRO A 81 -11.10 -20.91 47.39
C PRO A 81 -9.82 -21.28 46.65
N LEU A 82 -9.14 -22.37 47.06
CA LEU A 82 -7.94 -22.85 46.36
C LEU A 82 -8.24 -23.37 44.97
N ALA A 83 -9.33 -24.12 44.82
CA ALA A 83 -9.78 -24.62 43.50
C ALA A 83 -10.20 -23.46 42.55
N ILE A 84 -10.94 -22.46 43.07
CA ILE A 84 -11.33 -21.26 42.32
C ILE A 84 -10.07 -20.47 41.93
N MET A 85 -9.12 -20.30 42.83
CA MET A 85 -7.86 -19.62 42.53
C MET A 85 -7.05 -20.37 41.47
N GLY A 86 -6.96 -21.70 41.58
CA GLY A 86 -6.30 -22.53 40.57
C GLY A 86 -6.96 -22.40 39.18
N MET A 87 -8.30 -22.46 39.13
CA MET A 87 -9.05 -22.27 37.90
C MET A 87 -8.88 -20.85 37.33
N ALA A 88 -8.90 -19.84 38.18
CA ALA A 88 -8.64 -18.46 37.78
C ALA A 88 -7.22 -18.28 37.21
N MET A 89 -6.22 -18.86 37.86
CA MET A 89 -4.83 -18.85 37.35
C MET A 89 -4.71 -19.59 36.02
N TYR A 90 -5.38 -20.73 35.88
CA TYR A 90 -5.42 -21.46 34.62
C TYR A 90 -6.06 -20.65 33.46
N LEU A 91 -7.19 -19.98 33.75
CA LEU A 91 -7.81 -19.08 32.78
C LEU A 91 -6.91 -17.89 32.42
N VAL A 92 -6.25 -17.28 33.38
CA VAL A 92 -5.27 -16.21 33.13
C VAL A 92 -4.10 -16.72 32.29
N PHE A 93 -3.63 -17.95 32.54
CA PHE A 93 -2.59 -18.59 31.75
C PHE A 93 -3.06 -18.80 30.30
N LEU A 94 -4.23 -19.41 30.09
CA LEU A 94 -4.80 -19.60 28.75
C LEU A 94 -4.99 -18.27 28.00
N MET A 95 -5.53 -17.25 28.69
CA MET A 95 -5.68 -15.91 28.11
C MET A 95 -4.33 -15.30 27.74
N SER A 96 -3.31 -15.45 28.57
CA SER A 96 -1.97 -14.92 28.29
C SER A 96 -1.31 -15.65 27.10
N VAL A 97 -1.46 -16.97 26.98
CA VAL A 97 -0.99 -17.74 25.82
C VAL A 97 -1.71 -17.28 24.54
N MET A 98 -3.03 -17.12 24.57
CA MET A 98 -3.83 -16.65 23.43
C MET A 98 -3.41 -15.22 23.01
N ILE A 99 -3.22 -14.32 23.99
CA ILE A 99 -2.74 -12.95 23.74
C ILE A 99 -1.34 -12.98 23.12
N LEU A 100 -0.42 -13.79 23.68
CA LEU A 100 0.94 -13.91 23.17
C LEU A 100 0.95 -14.45 21.73
N GLN A 101 0.14 -15.46 21.44
CA GLN A 101 -0.02 -16.04 20.12
C GLN A 101 -0.57 -15.00 19.12
N PHE A 102 -1.61 -14.24 19.53
CA PHE A 102 -2.17 -13.16 18.72
C PHE A 102 -1.14 -12.06 18.47
N VAL A 103 -0.40 -11.63 19.48
CA VAL A 103 0.68 -10.62 19.35
C VAL A 103 1.79 -11.13 18.44
N ALA A 104 2.17 -12.42 18.53
CA ALA A 104 3.20 -13.01 17.68
C ALA A 104 2.76 -13.04 16.20
N ILE A 105 1.52 -13.46 15.91
CA ILE A 105 0.94 -13.44 14.57
C ILE A 105 0.89 -12.00 14.03
N PHE A 106 0.38 -11.06 14.84
CA PHE A 106 0.30 -9.65 14.47
C PHE A 106 1.69 -9.04 14.20
N TRP A 107 2.68 -9.39 15.02
CA TRP A 107 4.07 -8.96 14.84
C TRP A 107 4.69 -9.53 13.56
N PHE A 108 4.41 -10.80 13.24
CA PHE A 108 4.84 -11.44 12.00
C PHE A 108 4.20 -10.79 10.76
N LEU A 109 2.88 -10.62 10.76
CA LEU A 109 2.14 -9.96 9.67
C LEU A 109 2.55 -8.50 9.47
N ALA A 110 2.96 -7.82 10.55
CA ALA A 110 3.45 -6.46 10.48
C ALA A 110 4.90 -6.36 9.93
N ARG A 111 5.59 -7.47 9.63
CA ARG A 111 6.86 -7.48 8.89
C ARG A 111 6.58 -7.19 7.42
N GLY A 112 6.51 -5.90 7.06
CA GLY A 112 6.44 -5.48 5.65
C GLY A 112 7.78 -5.65 4.96
N GLN A 113 7.74 -6.00 3.68
CA GLN A 113 8.94 -6.00 2.83
C GLN A 113 9.30 -4.55 2.55
N THR A 114 10.33 -4.02 3.21
CA THR A 114 10.96 -2.75 2.87
C THR A 114 12.27 -3.06 2.16
N TYR A 115 12.35 -2.68 0.90
CA TYR A 115 13.56 -2.83 0.12
C TYR A 115 14.52 -1.68 0.46
N VAL A 116 15.80 -1.97 0.64
CA VAL A 116 16.81 -0.93 0.89
C VAL A 116 17.98 -1.17 -0.05
N ILE A 117 18.29 -0.16 -0.85
CA ILE A 117 19.48 -0.13 -1.68
C ILE A 117 20.51 0.73 -0.95
N TYR A 118 21.72 0.21 -0.78
CA TYR A 118 22.80 0.91 -0.12
C TYR A 118 23.66 1.70 -1.12
N PRO A 119 24.39 2.74 -0.68
CA PRO A 119 25.15 3.64 -1.57
C PRO A 119 26.19 2.97 -2.49
N ARG A 120 26.60 1.75 -2.19
CA ARG A 120 27.55 0.98 -3.02
C ARG A 120 26.88 0.08 -4.07
N GLU A 121 25.57 -0.02 -4.04
CA GLU A 121 24.77 -0.92 -4.87
C GLU A 121 24.05 -0.17 -6.01
N TYR A 122 24.37 1.13 -6.18
CA TYR A 122 23.74 1.95 -7.21
C TYR A 122 24.51 1.86 -8.53
N ASP A 123 23.80 1.41 -9.56
CA ASP A 123 24.23 1.51 -10.95
C ASP A 123 23.48 2.61 -11.72
N VAL A 124 22.73 3.48 -11.01
CA VAL A 124 21.83 4.48 -11.61
C VAL A 124 22.29 5.88 -11.23
N SER A 125 22.47 6.72 -12.25
CA SER A 125 22.78 8.15 -12.14
C SER A 125 21.72 9.00 -12.86
N PHE A 126 21.84 10.34 -12.81
CA PHE A 126 21.01 11.21 -13.62
C PHE A 126 21.25 11.07 -15.13
N ASP A 127 22.41 10.53 -15.52
CA ASP A 127 22.74 10.29 -16.93
C ASP A 127 21.91 9.14 -17.54
N ASP A 128 21.32 8.30 -16.71
CA ASP A 128 20.40 7.24 -17.12
C ASP A 128 18.95 7.74 -17.30
N VAL A 129 18.67 8.96 -16.87
CA VAL A 129 17.35 9.59 -17.02
C VAL A 129 17.39 10.45 -18.28
N ARG A 130 16.82 9.92 -19.36
CA ARG A 130 16.82 10.52 -20.69
C ARG A 130 15.47 11.09 -21.07
N GLY A 131 15.48 12.00 -22.04
CA GLY A 131 14.28 12.52 -22.68
C GLY A 131 13.47 13.54 -21.89
N GLN A 132 13.93 13.96 -20.69
CA GLN A 132 13.23 14.92 -19.82
C GLN A 132 14.22 15.85 -19.10
N PRO A 133 14.99 16.68 -19.80
CA PRO A 133 16.06 17.48 -19.19
C PRO A 133 15.56 18.45 -18.14
N GLU A 134 14.40 19.08 -18.32
CA GLU A 134 13.82 20.05 -17.38
C GLU A 134 13.49 19.42 -16.02
N ILE A 135 12.97 18.18 -16.04
CA ILE A 135 12.64 17.45 -14.81
C ILE A 135 13.92 17.03 -14.09
N VAL A 136 14.94 16.60 -14.86
CA VAL A 136 16.25 16.26 -14.32
C VAL A 136 16.87 17.48 -13.64
N GLU A 137 16.79 18.67 -14.24
CA GLU A 137 17.32 19.91 -13.67
C GLU A 137 16.59 20.29 -12.39
N SER A 138 15.26 20.31 -12.40
CA SER A 138 14.45 20.59 -11.20
C SER A 138 14.72 19.58 -10.08
N THR A 139 15.02 18.35 -10.46
CA THR A 139 15.36 17.28 -9.49
C THR A 139 16.79 17.46 -8.93
N LYS A 140 17.74 17.92 -9.74
CA LYS A 140 19.11 18.28 -9.30
C LYS A 140 19.09 19.47 -8.33
N GLU A 141 18.23 20.48 -8.56
CA GLU A 141 18.02 21.55 -7.60
C GLU A 141 17.54 21.02 -6.24
N ALA A 142 16.53 20.14 -6.24
CA ALA A 142 16.03 19.53 -5.02
C ALA A 142 17.10 18.73 -4.29
N LEU A 143 17.97 18.02 -5.04
CA LEU A 143 19.14 17.31 -4.50
C LEU A 143 20.12 18.29 -3.85
N THR A 144 20.40 19.42 -4.47
CA THR A 144 21.32 20.44 -3.93
C THR A 144 20.80 20.97 -2.59
N LEU A 145 19.50 21.23 -2.47
CA LEU A 145 18.88 21.63 -1.21
C LEU A 145 18.95 20.51 -0.15
N PHE A 146 18.78 19.26 -0.55
CA PHE A 146 18.91 18.12 0.34
C PHE A 146 20.34 17.95 0.86
N GLN A 147 21.34 18.06 0.01
CA GLN A 147 22.76 17.99 0.39
C GLN A 147 23.17 19.22 1.24
N GLY A 148 22.67 20.40 0.88
CA GLY A 148 22.90 21.65 1.60
C GLY A 148 22.01 21.86 2.83
N PHE A 149 21.29 20.86 3.32
CA PHE A 149 20.27 20.95 4.38
C PHE A 149 20.70 21.78 5.60
N LYS A 150 21.92 21.62 6.09
CA LYS A 150 22.42 22.38 7.23
C LYS A 150 22.60 23.87 6.91
N ARG A 151 23.24 24.19 5.77
CA ARG A 151 23.49 25.58 5.33
C ARG A 151 22.18 26.33 5.10
N PHE A 152 21.23 25.70 4.43
CA PHE A 152 19.91 26.28 4.12
C PHE A 152 19.13 26.61 5.39
N ARG A 153 19.15 25.71 6.36
CA ARG A 153 18.52 25.92 7.66
C ARG A 153 19.22 27.00 8.50
N ASP A 154 20.54 27.00 8.50
CA ASP A 154 21.32 27.97 9.28
C ASP A 154 21.13 29.38 8.70
N ALA A 155 20.74 29.51 7.40
CA ALA A 155 20.30 30.73 6.76
C ALA A 155 18.82 31.10 7.08
N GLY A 156 18.11 30.29 7.93
CA GLY A 156 16.71 30.54 8.31
C GLY A 156 15.68 29.94 7.37
N GLY A 157 16.08 29.19 6.35
CA GLY A 157 15.18 28.51 5.42
C GLY A 157 14.60 27.20 5.96
N TYR A 158 13.47 26.79 5.41
CA TYR A 158 12.86 25.48 5.65
C TYR A 158 13.16 24.57 4.45
N PRO A 159 14.09 23.61 4.57
CA PRO A 159 14.41 22.72 3.45
C PRO A 159 13.20 21.84 3.12
N PRO A 160 12.92 21.59 1.83
CA PRO A 160 11.82 20.76 1.42
C PRO A 160 12.01 19.33 1.96
N HIS A 161 10.96 18.79 2.56
CA HIS A 161 10.97 17.45 3.15
C HIS A 161 10.44 16.38 2.19
N GLY A 162 9.64 16.77 1.20
CA GLY A 162 8.98 15.86 0.29
C GLY A 162 8.90 16.37 -1.14
N ILE A 163 9.07 15.42 -2.08
CA ILE A 163 8.85 15.62 -3.51
C ILE A 163 7.77 14.66 -3.95
N LEU A 164 6.78 15.14 -4.69
CA LEU A 164 5.78 14.31 -5.33
C LEU A 164 6.06 14.25 -6.83
N PHE A 165 6.30 13.06 -7.34
CA PHE A 165 6.30 12.78 -8.78
C PHE A 165 4.90 12.36 -9.22
N GLU A 166 4.34 13.10 -10.15
CA GLU A 166 3.05 12.88 -10.74
C GLU A 166 3.19 12.63 -12.23
N GLY A 167 2.43 11.70 -12.80
CA GLY A 167 2.39 11.49 -14.25
C GLY A 167 2.04 10.07 -14.65
N PRO A 168 1.92 9.79 -15.96
CA PRO A 168 1.54 8.47 -16.47
C PRO A 168 2.48 7.36 -16.03
N PRO A 169 2.04 6.09 -16.04
CA PRO A 169 2.92 4.95 -15.75
C PRO A 169 4.03 4.84 -16.80
N GLY A 170 5.17 4.30 -16.38
CA GLY A 170 6.31 4.08 -17.29
C GLY A 170 7.16 5.30 -17.62
N THR A 171 6.88 6.50 -17.08
CA THR A 171 7.61 7.74 -17.36
C THR A 171 8.94 7.88 -16.61
N GLY A 172 9.33 6.91 -15.76
CA GLY A 172 10.63 6.92 -15.09
C GLY A 172 10.64 7.50 -13.68
N LYS A 173 9.48 7.71 -13.02
CA LYS A 173 9.38 8.24 -11.65
C LYS A 173 10.26 7.52 -10.64
N THR A 174 10.24 6.19 -10.67
CA THR A 174 11.05 5.35 -9.76
C THR A 174 12.54 5.44 -10.10
N LEU A 175 12.90 5.59 -11.39
CA LEU A 175 14.27 5.78 -11.85
C LEU A 175 14.84 7.12 -11.35
N LEU A 176 14.06 8.20 -11.45
CA LEU A 176 14.40 9.52 -10.89
C LEU A 176 14.67 9.45 -9.38
N GLY A 177 13.81 8.74 -8.63
CA GLY A 177 14.03 8.54 -7.20
C GLY A 177 15.31 7.81 -6.86
N LYS A 178 15.69 6.79 -7.66
CA LYS A 178 16.96 6.08 -7.54
C LYS A 178 18.15 6.98 -7.92
N ALA A 179 18.04 7.77 -8.98
CA ALA A 179 19.07 8.71 -9.42
C ALA A 179 19.37 9.76 -8.36
N ILE A 180 18.36 10.29 -7.67
CA ILE A 180 18.54 11.21 -6.51
C ILE A 180 19.39 10.54 -5.43
N ALA A 181 19.00 9.34 -5.01
CA ALA A 181 19.66 8.65 -3.92
C ALA A 181 21.09 8.22 -4.28
N GLY A 182 21.32 7.76 -5.52
CA GLY A 182 22.62 7.43 -6.07
C GLY A 182 23.57 8.64 -6.10
N SER A 183 23.09 9.75 -6.65
CA SER A 183 23.86 11.01 -6.72
C SER A 183 24.11 11.64 -5.35
N ALA A 184 23.17 11.48 -4.39
CA ALA A 184 23.35 11.88 -3.01
C ALA A 184 24.29 10.93 -2.22
N ARG A 185 24.55 9.74 -2.72
CA ARG A 185 25.26 8.64 -2.02
C ARG A 185 24.66 8.30 -0.68
N VAL A 186 23.33 8.27 -0.62
CA VAL A 186 22.55 7.93 0.58
C VAL A 186 21.70 6.69 0.37
N PRO A 187 21.34 5.95 1.42
CA PRO A 187 20.44 4.79 1.29
C PRO A 187 19.07 5.17 0.75
N PHE A 188 18.54 4.33 -0.15
CA PHE A 188 17.23 4.42 -0.73
C PHE A 188 16.32 3.35 -0.09
N VAL A 189 15.25 3.79 0.52
CA VAL A 189 14.28 2.92 1.20
C VAL A 189 12.99 2.93 0.39
N TYR A 190 12.74 1.84 -0.34
CA TYR A 190 11.57 1.68 -1.20
C TYR A 190 10.41 1.01 -0.45
N ALA A 191 9.23 1.54 -0.67
CA ALA A 191 7.97 0.90 -0.27
C ALA A 191 6.87 1.24 -1.30
N SER A 192 6.05 0.24 -1.66
CA SER A 192 4.83 0.49 -2.44
C SER A 192 3.69 0.85 -1.50
N GLY A 193 2.83 1.79 -1.92
CA GLY A 193 1.60 2.16 -1.23
C GLY A 193 0.66 0.97 -1.01
N THR A 194 0.57 0.08 -1.98
CA THR A 194 -0.24 -1.15 -1.88
C THR A 194 0.20 -2.05 -0.73
N SER A 195 1.50 -2.01 -0.36
CA SER A 195 2.03 -2.80 0.76
C SER A 195 1.48 -2.39 2.12
N PHE A 196 0.90 -1.20 2.26
CA PHE A 196 0.28 -0.71 3.49
C PHE A 196 -1.18 -1.13 3.62
N ASN A 197 -1.84 -1.48 2.51
CA ASN A 197 -3.20 -2.01 2.52
C ASN A 197 -3.19 -3.46 3.03
N ASN A 198 -3.75 -3.68 4.21
CA ASN A 198 -3.86 -5.00 4.83
C ASN A 198 -5.25 -5.20 5.39
N MET A 199 -5.69 -6.47 5.41
CA MET A 199 -6.96 -6.89 6.01
C MET A 199 -7.03 -6.57 7.51
N PHE A 200 -5.89 -6.52 8.21
CA PHE A 200 -5.83 -6.28 9.65
C PHE A 200 -5.63 -4.80 9.97
N MET A 201 -6.57 -4.21 10.70
CA MET A 201 -6.48 -2.81 11.18
C MET A 201 -5.18 -2.57 11.95
N GLY A 202 -4.51 -1.44 11.66
CA GLY A 202 -3.31 -1.01 12.37
C GLY A 202 -1.98 -1.61 11.88
N VAL A 203 -1.99 -2.71 11.12
CA VAL A 203 -0.75 -3.31 10.57
C VAL A 203 -0.08 -2.34 9.59
N GLY A 204 -0.84 -1.68 8.72
CA GLY A 204 -0.30 -0.68 7.79
C GLY A 204 0.37 0.49 8.49
N ASN A 205 -0.25 1.03 9.56
CA ASN A 205 0.34 2.10 10.36
C ASN A 205 1.68 1.68 10.98
N LEU A 206 1.77 0.46 11.50
CA LEU A 206 3.02 -0.09 12.05
C LEU A 206 4.09 -0.24 10.98
N ARG A 207 3.73 -0.58 9.75
CA ARG A 207 4.67 -0.65 8.61
C ARG A 207 5.21 0.74 8.25
N ILE A 208 4.34 1.76 8.17
CA ILE A 208 4.74 3.15 7.95
C ILE A 208 5.69 3.61 9.07
N MET A 209 5.34 3.40 10.33
CA MET A 209 6.20 3.74 11.47
C MET A 209 7.58 3.08 11.39
N ARG A 210 7.63 1.79 11.02
CA ARG A 210 8.89 1.03 10.89
C ARG A 210 9.72 1.52 9.72
N LEU A 211 9.10 1.84 8.58
CA LEU A 211 9.74 2.43 7.41
C LEU A 211 10.49 3.72 7.79
N PHE A 212 9.78 4.68 8.38
CA PHE A 212 10.38 5.95 8.83
C PHE A 212 11.43 5.76 9.93
N LYS A 213 11.22 4.84 10.86
CA LYS A 213 12.22 4.49 11.88
C LYS A 213 13.50 3.93 11.26
N LYS A 214 13.37 3.06 10.25
CA LYS A 214 14.50 2.49 9.49
C LYS A 214 15.25 3.59 8.73
N ALA A 215 14.55 4.46 8.00
CA ALA A 215 15.14 5.57 7.28
C ALA A 215 15.89 6.54 8.21
N ARG A 216 15.30 6.91 9.35
CA ARG A 216 15.99 7.75 10.36
C ARG A 216 17.25 7.09 10.93
N LYS A 217 17.23 5.77 11.12
CA LYS A 217 18.43 5.01 11.55
C LYS A 217 19.52 5.06 10.48
N LEU A 218 19.14 4.89 9.21
CA LEU A 218 20.05 4.96 8.07
C LEU A 218 20.59 6.38 7.88
N ALA A 219 19.73 7.40 7.97
CA ALA A 219 20.14 8.80 7.86
C ALA A 219 21.18 9.21 8.92
N ARG A 220 21.10 8.64 10.14
CA ARG A 220 22.16 8.84 11.15
C ARG A 220 23.49 8.22 10.75
N LYS A 221 23.46 7.05 10.09
CA LYS A 221 24.68 6.31 9.73
C LYS A 221 25.35 6.88 8.48
N TYR A 222 24.56 7.33 7.49
CA TYR A 222 25.04 7.75 6.18
C TYR A 222 24.94 9.26 5.92
N GLY A 223 24.49 10.05 6.91
CA GLY A 223 24.31 11.50 6.77
C GLY A 223 23.01 11.94 6.12
N GLY A 224 22.30 11.04 5.46
CA GLY A 224 20.98 11.23 4.84
C GLY A 224 20.33 9.90 4.47
N ALA A 225 19.06 9.94 4.10
CA ALA A 225 18.33 8.80 3.51
C ALA A 225 17.18 9.30 2.64
N VAL A 226 16.86 8.57 1.58
CA VAL A 226 15.69 8.81 0.73
C VAL A 226 14.66 7.72 1.02
N ILE A 227 13.43 8.11 1.30
CA ILE A 227 12.26 7.22 1.31
C ILE A 227 11.53 7.42 0.00
N PHE A 228 11.29 6.34 -0.72
CA PHE A 228 10.49 6.36 -1.95
C PHE A 228 9.19 5.57 -1.72
N LEU A 229 8.06 6.26 -1.89
CA LEU A 229 6.72 5.70 -1.77
C LEU A 229 6.11 5.64 -3.16
N ASP A 230 6.08 4.44 -3.73
CA ASP A 230 5.47 4.20 -5.04
C ASP A 230 3.96 3.96 -4.90
N GLU A 231 3.18 4.24 -5.94
CA GLU A 231 1.72 4.06 -5.96
C GLU A 231 1.05 4.71 -4.74
N LEU A 232 1.38 5.97 -4.48
CA LEU A 232 0.89 6.70 -3.30
C LEU A 232 -0.63 6.85 -3.31
N ASP A 233 -1.26 6.83 -4.47
CA ASP A 233 -2.71 6.81 -4.67
C ASP A 233 -3.39 5.61 -3.96
N ALA A 234 -2.72 4.47 -3.86
CA ALA A 234 -3.22 3.32 -3.12
C ALA A 234 -3.38 3.60 -1.60
N VAL A 235 -2.60 4.53 -1.03
CA VAL A 235 -2.65 4.92 0.38
C VAL A 235 -3.44 6.21 0.57
N GLY A 236 -3.31 7.13 -0.39
CA GLY A 236 -3.72 8.52 -0.29
C GLY A 236 -5.16 8.81 -0.69
N GLY A 237 -5.99 7.79 -0.95
CA GLY A 237 -7.38 7.99 -1.39
C GLY A 237 -8.15 8.99 -0.52
N SER A 238 -8.82 9.94 -1.18
CA SER A 238 -9.54 11.03 -0.50
C SER A 238 -10.63 10.48 0.44
N ARG A 239 -10.77 11.11 1.60
CA ARG A 239 -11.78 10.76 2.61
C ARG A 239 -13.23 10.94 2.13
N GLY A 240 -13.43 11.43 0.92
CA GLY A 240 -14.71 11.83 0.34
C GLY A 240 -15.30 10.89 -0.71
N ALA A 241 -14.63 9.82 -1.12
CA ALA A 241 -15.20 8.82 -2.03
C ALA A 241 -16.12 7.82 -1.29
N VAL A 242 -16.98 8.31 -0.42
CA VAL A 242 -18.20 7.59 -0.06
C VAL A 242 -19.16 7.81 -1.21
N SER A 243 -19.36 6.77 -2.01
CA SER A 243 -20.40 6.70 -3.02
C SER A 243 -21.69 7.35 -2.47
N THR A 244 -22.06 8.50 -3.05
CA THR A 244 -23.39 9.05 -2.98
C THR A 244 -24.31 8.17 -3.84
N ALA A 245 -24.56 6.97 -3.37
CA ALA A 245 -25.73 6.17 -3.73
C ALA A 245 -26.67 6.24 -2.54
N SER A 246 -27.12 7.44 -2.20
CA SER A 246 -28.24 7.65 -1.31
C SER A 246 -29.50 7.79 -2.14
N SER A 247 -30.27 6.72 -2.21
CA SER A 247 -31.69 6.85 -2.46
C SER A 247 -32.32 7.73 -1.39
N PRO A 248 -33.15 8.71 -1.75
CA PRO A 248 -33.91 9.48 -0.78
C PRO A 248 -35.16 8.70 -0.42
N ALA A 249 -35.27 8.21 0.78
CA ALA A 249 -36.50 7.98 1.54
C ALA A 249 -36.25 6.98 2.67
N ASP A 250 -36.03 7.47 3.87
CA ASP A 250 -36.91 7.09 5.00
C ASP A 250 -36.69 8.01 6.20
N THR A 251 -37.61 8.95 6.36
CA THR A 251 -37.82 9.74 7.57
C THR A 251 -38.70 8.91 8.50
N GLY A 252 -38.12 8.26 9.49
CA GLY A 252 -38.94 7.50 10.46
C GLY A 252 -38.17 7.03 11.69
N ARG A 253 -38.15 7.86 12.73
CA ARG A 253 -38.18 7.47 14.15
C ARG A 253 -37.47 6.15 14.55
N HIS A 254 -36.27 6.22 15.13
CA HIS A 254 -36.01 5.42 16.33
C HIS A 254 -34.97 6.11 17.24
N ARG A 255 -35.52 6.75 18.25
CA ARG A 255 -34.87 7.47 19.36
C ARG A 255 -34.77 6.50 20.55
N TRP A 256 -33.92 5.46 20.44
CA TRP A 256 -33.59 4.59 21.57
C TRP A 256 -32.25 3.88 21.27
N ALA A 257 -31.19 4.34 21.82
CA ALA A 257 -30.02 3.60 22.28
C ALA A 257 -28.84 4.57 22.57
N ARG A 258 -28.86 5.19 23.72
CA ARG A 258 -27.67 5.76 24.33
C ARG A 258 -27.14 4.71 25.33
N GLY A 259 -26.08 3.98 24.91
CA GLY A 259 -25.35 3.06 25.79
C GLY A 259 -23.88 3.03 25.38
N PRO A 260 -22.93 2.82 26.33
CA PRO A 260 -21.49 2.89 26.10
C PRO A 260 -20.91 1.77 25.21
N LEU A 261 -21.73 0.85 24.71
CA LEU A 261 -21.29 -0.27 23.85
C LEU A 261 -21.28 0.05 22.34
N ARG A 262 -21.52 1.32 21.95
CA ARG A 262 -21.60 1.73 20.53
C ARG A 262 -20.24 1.92 19.85
N ILE A 263 -19.13 1.68 20.56
CA ILE A 263 -17.78 1.84 20.02
C ILE A 263 -17.30 0.59 19.24
N ILE A 264 -17.96 -0.57 19.40
CA ILE A 264 -17.47 -1.85 18.87
C ILE A 264 -18.19 -2.30 17.59
N MET A 265 -19.40 -1.81 17.29
CA MET A 265 -20.16 -2.20 16.10
C MET A 265 -20.85 -1.01 15.44
N ALA A 266 -20.11 -0.10 14.80
CA ALA A 266 -20.70 0.85 13.87
C ALA A 266 -20.78 0.18 12.49
N PRO A 267 -21.98 0.08 11.86
CA PRO A 267 -22.11 -0.30 10.46
C PRO A 267 -21.62 0.88 9.63
N GLY A 268 -20.39 0.78 9.11
CA GLY A 268 -19.69 1.84 8.38
C GLY A 268 -18.21 1.55 8.20
N MET A 269 -17.74 0.32 8.43
CA MET A 269 -16.33 -0.05 8.42
C MET A 269 -15.73 -0.25 7.02
N GLY A 270 -16.48 0.06 5.95
CA GLY A 270 -15.99 -0.02 4.56
C GLY A 270 -15.31 1.24 4.02
N GLY A 271 -15.51 2.41 4.62
CA GLY A 271 -15.03 3.71 4.09
C GLY A 271 -13.84 4.34 4.81
N GLY A 272 -13.29 3.76 5.88
CA GLY A 272 -12.38 4.43 6.80
C GLY A 272 -10.90 3.98 6.79
N MET A 273 -10.54 2.90 6.11
CA MET A 273 -9.19 2.33 6.25
C MET A 273 -8.11 3.15 5.57
N GLY A 274 -8.37 3.75 4.41
CA GLY A 274 -7.41 4.62 3.72
C GLY A 274 -7.02 5.86 4.55
N GLY A 275 -7.99 6.49 5.20
CA GLY A 275 -7.74 7.67 6.04
C GLY A 275 -6.84 7.43 7.26
N MET A 276 -6.76 6.22 7.79
CA MET A 276 -5.88 5.89 8.91
C MET A 276 -4.40 5.85 8.49
N TYR A 277 -4.10 5.34 7.30
CA TYR A 277 -2.72 5.26 6.77
C TYR A 277 -2.19 6.63 6.41
N VAL A 278 -3.04 7.47 5.77
CA VAL A 278 -2.73 8.87 5.47
C VAL A 278 -2.37 9.63 6.75
N ASN A 279 -3.18 9.50 7.82
CA ASN A 279 -2.89 10.16 9.09
C ASN A 279 -1.53 9.75 9.67
N GLU A 280 -1.19 8.45 9.64
CA GLU A 280 0.11 8.01 10.13
C GLU A 280 1.25 8.54 9.27
N LEU A 281 1.09 8.55 7.93
CA LEU A 281 2.06 9.14 7.01
C LEU A 281 2.28 10.63 7.33
N LEU A 282 1.21 11.39 7.50
CA LEU A 282 1.26 12.80 7.88
C LEU A 282 2.00 13.00 9.21
N ILE A 283 1.67 12.20 10.25
CA ILE A 283 2.33 12.24 11.57
C ILE A 283 3.83 11.93 11.43
N GLN A 284 4.21 10.98 10.56
CA GLN A 284 5.61 10.65 10.36
C GLN A 284 6.37 11.70 9.56
N MET A 285 5.74 12.35 8.59
CA MET A 285 6.31 13.47 7.84
C MET A 285 6.46 14.70 8.74
N ASP A 286 5.41 15.10 9.46
CA ASP A 286 5.44 16.21 10.44
C ASP A 286 6.34 15.84 11.64
N GLY A 287 6.38 14.58 12.03
CA GLY A 287 7.13 14.04 13.16
C GLY A 287 8.60 13.73 12.87
N MET A 288 9.11 14.07 11.67
CA MET A 288 10.56 14.10 11.42
C MET A 288 11.25 15.08 12.38
N ILE A 289 10.47 15.98 12.97
CA ILE A 289 10.88 17.01 13.92
C ILE A 289 10.83 16.53 15.39
N MET A 290 10.03 15.50 15.75
CA MET A 290 9.86 15.11 17.17
C MET A 290 9.99 13.59 17.42
N PRO A 291 11.11 13.10 17.92
CA PRO A 291 11.20 11.72 18.39
C PRO A 291 10.51 11.52 19.75
N LYS A 292 9.57 10.57 19.79
CA LYS A 292 8.90 10.11 21.03
C LYS A 292 9.81 9.14 21.79
N GLY A 293 9.99 9.33 23.11
CA GLY A 293 10.72 8.39 23.98
C GLY A 293 10.35 8.57 25.44
N LEU A 294 10.15 7.46 26.17
CA LEU A 294 9.77 7.44 27.59
C LEU A 294 10.75 8.25 28.44
N TRP A 295 12.05 8.13 28.15
CA TRP A 295 13.14 8.89 28.81
C TRP A 295 13.02 10.40 28.68
N ARG A 296 12.36 10.91 27.63
CA ARG A 296 12.12 12.34 27.49
C ARG A 296 10.95 12.82 28.33
N HIS A 297 9.94 11.98 28.49
CA HIS A 297 8.85 12.27 29.43
C HIS A 297 9.40 12.38 30.85
N VAL A 298 10.28 11.46 31.23
CA VAL A 298 10.98 11.48 32.53
C VAL A 298 11.87 12.74 32.64
N LYS A 299 12.66 13.08 31.60
CA LYS A 299 13.48 14.30 31.62
C LYS A 299 12.65 15.59 31.67
N ARG A 300 11.47 15.61 31.04
CA ARG A 300 10.55 16.75 31.10
C ARG A 300 9.93 16.89 32.49
N VAL A 301 9.51 15.79 33.10
CA VAL A 301 8.96 15.74 34.46
C VAL A 301 10.03 16.14 35.48
N LEU A 302 11.29 15.75 35.25
CA LEU A 302 12.41 16.08 36.14
C LEU A 302 13.07 17.45 35.82
N HIS A 303 12.49 18.28 34.94
CA HIS A 303 13.02 19.61 34.53
C HIS A 303 14.51 19.63 34.09
N LEU A 304 15.04 18.52 33.60
CA LEU A 304 16.44 18.33 33.17
C LEU A 304 16.72 18.91 31.78
N GLY A 305 16.32 20.16 31.55
CA GLY A 305 16.62 20.91 30.31
C GLY A 305 15.78 20.52 29.08
N LYS A 306 15.70 21.43 28.09
CA LYS A 306 15.02 21.17 26.81
C LYS A 306 15.86 20.16 25.97
N PRO A 307 15.36 18.95 25.68
CA PRO A 307 16.13 18.00 24.89
C PRO A 307 16.32 18.54 23.46
N LYS A 308 17.58 18.62 23.00
CA LYS A 308 17.89 18.92 21.60
C LYS A 308 17.17 17.88 20.73
N VAL A 309 16.30 18.35 19.82
CA VAL A 309 15.59 17.49 18.88
C VAL A 309 16.59 17.05 17.80
N PRO A 310 16.92 15.76 17.69
CA PRO A 310 17.79 15.32 16.59
C PRO A 310 17.03 15.47 15.29
N GLN A 311 17.55 16.28 14.41
CA GLN A 311 17.04 16.45 13.06
C GLN A 311 17.70 15.40 12.16
N PHE A 312 16.88 14.77 11.32
CA PHE A 312 17.32 13.75 10.39
C PHE A 312 17.18 14.32 8.98
N ASN A 313 18.24 14.22 8.20
CA ASN A 313 18.18 14.52 6.78
C ASN A 313 17.53 13.35 6.05
N VAL A 314 16.22 13.35 5.98
CA VAL A 314 15.42 12.34 5.29
C VAL A 314 14.55 13.05 4.27
N MET A 315 14.71 12.69 3.00
CA MET A 315 13.85 13.15 1.91
C MET A 315 12.78 12.08 1.65
N VAL A 316 11.53 12.49 1.56
CA VAL A 316 10.41 11.61 1.19
C VAL A 316 10.03 11.90 -0.25
N ILE A 317 10.07 10.90 -1.10
CA ILE A 317 9.62 11.01 -2.49
C ILE A 317 8.37 10.15 -2.63
N GLY A 318 7.27 10.77 -3.03
CA GLY A 318 6.04 10.09 -3.41
C GLY A 318 5.96 9.97 -4.93
N ALA A 319 5.49 8.86 -5.44
CA ALA A 319 5.14 8.68 -6.85
C ALA A 319 3.68 8.26 -6.98
N THR A 320 2.95 8.91 -7.88
CA THR A 320 1.54 8.60 -8.16
C THR A 320 1.24 8.75 -9.65
N ASN A 321 0.28 7.97 -10.11
CA ASN A 321 -0.27 8.12 -11.46
C ASN A 321 -1.48 9.07 -11.47
N GLN A 322 -2.10 9.32 -10.31
CA GLN A 322 -3.30 10.13 -10.17
C GLN A 322 -3.19 11.06 -8.95
N ALA A 323 -2.55 12.20 -9.09
CA ALA A 323 -2.41 13.15 -7.99
C ALA A 323 -3.75 13.74 -7.50
N ALA A 324 -4.75 13.81 -8.38
CA ALA A 324 -6.10 14.29 -8.03
C ALA A 324 -6.82 13.41 -7.00
N THR A 325 -6.43 12.13 -6.86
CA THR A 325 -7.02 11.22 -5.89
C THR A 325 -6.41 11.33 -4.50
N LEU A 326 -5.26 12.01 -4.38
CA LEU A 326 -4.55 12.13 -3.10
C LEU A 326 -5.29 13.06 -2.13
N ASP A 327 -5.21 12.73 -0.83
CA ASP A 327 -5.70 13.61 0.23
C ASP A 327 -4.96 14.97 0.17
N PRO A 328 -5.68 16.10 0.05
CA PRO A 328 -5.07 17.43 0.00
C PRO A 328 -4.14 17.74 1.19
N ALA A 329 -4.33 17.06 2.31
CA ALA A 329 -3.45 17.20 3.47
C ALA A 329 -2.00 16.80 3.19
N LEU A 330 -1.75 15.86 2.27
CA LEU A 330 -0.41 15.44 1.86
C LEU A 330 0.33 16.55 1.08
N LEU A 331 -0.43 17.40 0.41
CA LEU A 331 0.07 18.45 -0.49
C LEU A 331 0.32 19.79 0.21
N ARG A 332 0.13 19.85 1.54
CA ARG A 332 0.38 21.07 2.32
C ARG A 332 1.87 21.29 2.55
N PRO A 333 2.32 22.57 2.64
CA PRO A 333 3.71 22.90 2.96
C PRO A 333 4.24 22.14 4.20
N GLY A 334 5.49 21.72 4.15
CA GLY A 334 6.11 20.86 5.18
C GLY A 334 5.94 19.36 4.95
N ARG A 335 5.28 18.94 3.87
CA ARG A 335 5.04 17.53 3.49
C ARG A 335 5.55 17.26 2.09
N PHE A 336 4.67 17.19 1.08
CA PHE A 336 5.11 17.18 -0.33
C PHE A 336 5.14 18.62 -0.84
N ASP A 337 6.27 19.28 -0.57
CA ASP A 337 6.46 20.71 -0.85
C ASP A 337 6.65 21.01 -2.33
N ARG A 338 7.25 20.05 -3.05
CA ARG A 338 7.50 20.15 -4.49
C ARG A 338 6.71 19.10 -5.23
N LYS A 339 5.96 19.53 -6.25
CA LYS A 339 5.28 18.65 -7.20
C LYS A 339 6.00 18.76 -8.52
N LEU A 340 6.42 17.63 -9.08
CA LEU A 340 7.07 17.54 -10.36
C LEU A 340 6.24 16.62 -11.27
N HIS A 341 5.75 17.19 -12.36
CA HIS A 341 5.00 16.43 -13.36
C HIS A 341 5.97 15.72 -14.30
N VAL A 342 6.01 14.40 -14.23
CA VAL A 342 6.84 13.52 -15.07
C VAL A 342 5.96 13.03 -16.21
N GLY A 343 5.86 13.85 -17.26
CA GLY A 343 5.03 13.59 -18.44
C GLY A 343 5.65 12.57 -19.39
N LEU A 344 5.00 12.42 -20.54
CA LEU A 344 5.57 11.68 -21.67
C LEU A 344 6.70 12.52 -22.31
N PRO A 345 7.71 11.89 -22.89
CA PRO A 345 8.81 12.60 -23.52
C PRO A 345 8.34 13.28 -24.82
N SER A 346 8.89 14.47 -25.09
CA SER A 346 8.72 15.17 -26.37
C SER A 346 9.40 14.42 -27.52
N GLY A 347 9.17 14.83 -28.77
CA GLY A 347 9.81 14.23 -29.96
C GLY A 347 11.32 14.07 -29.82
N PRO A 348 12.08 15.16 -29.57
CA PRO A 348 13.52 15.07 -29.32
C PRO A 348 13.86 14.23 -28.09
N GLY A 349 13.01 14.26 -27.07
CA GLY A 349 13.19 13.41 -25.87
C GLY A 349 13.03 11.91 -26.18
N ARG A 350 12.11 11.53 -27.06
CA ARG A 350 11.98 10.13 -27.50
C ARG A 350 13.18 9.70 -28.34
N GLU A 351 13.68 10.54 -29.21
CA GLU A 351 14.89 10.27 -29.99
C GLU A 351 16.10 10.02 -29.07
N ASP A 352 16.30 10.83 -28.05
CA ASP A 352 17.37 10.64 -27.04
C ASP A 352 17.20 9.31 -26.29
N ILE A 353 15.98 8.94 -25.91
CA ILE A 353 15.71 7.65 -25.24
C ILE A 353 15.97 6.48 -26.18
N ILE A 354 15.53 6.56 -27.45
CA ILE A 354 15.73 5.53 -28.45
C ILE A 354 17.24 5.32 -28.65
N GLN A 355 18.00 6.40 -28.89
CA GLN A 355 19.45 6.35 -29.05
C GLN A 355 20.12 5.68 -27.85
N TYR A 356 19.75 6.10 -26.62
CA TYR A 356 20.31 5.55 -25.39
C TYR A 356 20.11 4.03 -25.24
N TYR A 357 18.95 3.49 -25.67
CA TYR A 357 18.72 2.06 -25.61
C TYR A 357 19.32 1.31 -26.80
N LEU A 358 19.39 1.92 -27.98
CA LEU A 358 20.09 1.35 -29.14
C LEU A 358 21.59 1.21 -28.90
N ASP A 359 22.22 2.19 -28.26
CA ASP A 359 23.65 2.15 -27.92
C ASP A 359 24.03 0.96 -27.00
N LYS A 360 23.05 0.35 -26.36
CA LYS A 360 23.24 -0.80 -25.46
C LYS A 360 23.09 -2.16 -26.14
N VAL A 361 22.65 -2.19 -27.38
CA VAL A 361 22.38 -3.41 -28.13
C VAL A 361 23.05 -3.37 -29.50
N PRO A 362 23.49 -4.51 -30.05
CA PRO A 362 24.05 -4.53 -31.38
C PRO A 362 22.95 -4.25 -32.43
N HIS A 363 23.13 -3.24 -33.25
CA HIS A 363 22.17 -2.82 -34.27
C HIS A 363 22.83 -2.41 -35.60
N GLU A 364 22.10 -2.49 -36.69
CA GLU A 364 22.42 -1.83 -37.96
C GLU A 364 22.05 -0.34 -37.90
N PRO A 365 22.48 0.51 -38.81
CA PRO A 365 22.09 1.92 -38.85
C PRO A 365 20.56 2.07 -38.88
N VAL A 366 20.02 2.87 -37.93
CA VAL A 366 18.59 3.10 -37.71
C VAL A 366 18.27 4.57 -37.94
N ASP A 367 17.19 4.84 -38.66
CA ASP A 367 16.61 6.19 -38.83
C ASP A 367 15.86 6.57 -37.51
N ILE A 368 16.60 7.17 -36.57
CA ILE A 368 16.07 7.56 -35.25
C ILE A 368 14.99 8.64 -35.35
N PRO A 369 15.14 9.72 -36.17
CA PRO A 369 14.10 10.71 -36.32
C PRO A 369 12.78 10.11 -36.83
N ARG A 370 12.83 9.17 -37.75
CA ARG A 370 11.64 8.45 -38.23
C ARG A 370 11.00 7.62 -37.16
N LEU A 371 11.80 6.89 -36.36
CA LEU A 371 11.29 6.08 -35.26
C LEU A 371 10.73 6.95 -34.12
N GLY A 372 11.39 8.08 -33.82
CA GLY A 372 10.96 9.08 -32.85
C GLY A 372 9.57 9.66 -33.17
N ARG A 373 9.31 9.99 -34.46
CA ARG A 373 7.99 10.39 -34.92
C ARG A 373 6.97 9.26 -34.83
N ALA A 374 7.36 8.06 -35.23
CA ALA A 374 6.48 6.90 -35.22
C ALA A 374 6.09 6.42 -33.81
N THR A 375 6.87 6.77 -32.77
CA THR A 375 6.61 6.43 -31.35
C THR A 375 5.93 7.57 -30.59
N TYR A 376 5.12 8.38 -31.26
CA TYR A 376 4.33 9.42 -30.62
C TYR A 376 3.51 8.85 -29.45
N GLY A 377 3.53 9.53 -28.29
CA GLY A 377 2.81 9.10 -27.09
C GLY A 377 3.46 7.93 -26.31
N PHE A 378 4.60 7.42 -26.74
CA PHE A 378 5.28 6.34 -26.00
C PHE A 378 5.98 6.88 -24.76
N SER A 379 5.81 6.14 -23.68
CA SER A 379 6.58 6.33 -22.45
C SER A 379 7.99 5.76 -22.59
N PRO A 380 8.97 6.21 -21.77
CA PRO A 380 10.31 5.63 -21.73
C PRO A 380 10.34 4.11 -21.53
N ALA A 381 9.39 3.57 -20.75
CA ALA A 381 9.28 2.13 -20.55
C ALA A 381 8.83 1.40 -21.83
N GLN A 382 7.91 1.96 -22.61
CA GLN A 382 7.48 1.39 -23.87
C GLN A 382 8.60 1.44 -24.91
N ILE A 383 9.39 2.53 -24.98
CA ILE A 383 10.56 2.62 -25.89
C ILE A 383 11.60 1.56 -25.49
N LYS A 384 11.86 1.38 -24.21
CA LYS A 384 12.75 0.32 -23.74
C LYS A 384 12.25 -1.07 -24.17
N ASN A 385 10.96 -1.32 -24.00
CA ASN A 385 10.34 -2.59 -24.40
C ASN A 385 10.41 -2.80 -25.91
N LEU A 386 10.17 -1.75 -26.69
CA LEU A 386 10.28 -1.74 -28.15
C LEU A 386 11.67 -2.24 -28.62
N VAL A 387 12.74 -1.68 -28.06
CA VAL A 387 14.12 -2.08 -28.43
C VAL A 387 14.40 -3.53 -28.00
N ASN A 388 13.90 -3.93 -26.83
CA ASN A 388 14.04 -5.31 -26.35
C ASN A 388 13.29 -6.33 -27.22
N GLU A 389 12.06 -6.04 -27.62
CA GLU A 389 11.25 -6.88 -28.52
C GLU A 389 11.88 -6.98 -29.91
N ALA A 390 12.40 -5.87 -30.44
CA ALA A 390 13.10 -5.85 -31.71
C ALA A 390 14.37 -6.75 -31.68
N LEU A 391 15.10 -6.73 -30.58
CA LEU A 391 16.26 -7.64 -30.43
C LEU A 391 15.82 -9.10 -30.36
N ILE A 392 14.69 -9.41 -29.68
CA ILE A 392 14.13 -10.76 -29.66
C ILE A 392 13.78 -11.22 -31.08
N PHE A 393 13.12 -10.37 -31.90
CA PHE A 393 12.79 -10.72 -33.28
C PHE A 393 14.06 -10.99 -34.11
N ALA A 394 15.10 -10.16 -33.97
CA ALA A 394 16.38 -10.38 -34.66
C ALA A 394 17.01 -11.73 -34.27
N LEU A 395 17.03 -12.05 -32.97
CA LEU A 395 17.59 -13.31 -32.46
C LEU A 395 16.79 -14.55 -32.90
N VAL A 396 15.47 -14.45 -32.93
CA VAL A 396 14.59 -15.53 -33.42
C VAL A 396 14.82 -15.80 -34.89
N ASP A 397 15.12 -14.77 -35.68
CA ASP A 397 15.50 -14.90 -37.12
C ASP A 397 16.97 -15.33 -37.29
N GLY A 398 17.71 -15.65 -36.24
CA GLY A 398 19.11 -16.09 -36.29
C GLY A 398 20.11 -14.96 -36.58
N ARG A 399 19.76 -13.70 -36.30
CA ARG A 399 20.62 -12.53 -36.50
C ARG A 399 21.13 -11.99 -35.17
N ASP A 400 22.39 -11.56 -35.15
CA ASP A 400 23.01 -10.96 -33.95
C ASP A 400 22.78 -9.45 -33.84
N LYS A 401 22.28 -8.81 -34.88
CA LYS A 401 22.03 -7.37 -34.94
C LYS A 401 20.58 -7.08 -35.29
N LEU A 402 19.96 -6.17 -34.55
CA LEU A 402 18.62 -5.70 -34.87
C LEU A 402 18.66 -4.73 -36.08
N ARG A 403 17.57 -4.70 -36.82
CA ARG A 403 17.32 -3.83 -37.98
C ARG A 403 16.16 -2.89 -37.73
N PHE A 404 16.03 -1.88 -38.59
CA PHE A 404 14.87 -0.98 -38.53
C PHE A 404 13.54 -1.74 -38.67
N ASP A 405 13.46 -2.78 -39.50
CA ASP A 405 12.26 -3.58 -39.70
C ASP A 405 11.83 -4.35 -38.45
N ASP A 406 12.80 -4.77 -37.63
CA ASP A 406 12.51 -5.42 -36.34
C ASP A 406 11.88 -4.42 -35.36
N LEU A 407 12.45 -3.20 -35.28
CA LEU A 407 11.89 -2.10 -34.47
C LEU A 407 10.50 -1.72 -34.93
N TRP A 408 10.27 -1.66 -36.25
CA TRP A 408 8.97 -1.38 -36.83
C TRP A 408 7.96 -2.47 -36.51
N THR A 409 8.36 -3.73 -36.60
CA THR A 409 7.52 -4.88 -36.25
C THR A 409 7.20 -4.88 -34.74
N ALA A 410 8.17 -4.59 -33.90
CA ALA A 410 7.97 -4.47 -32.46
C ALA A 410 7.00 -3.32 -32.11
N LYS A 411 7.15 -2.16 -32.76
CA LYS A 411 6.24 -1.01 -32.62
C LYS A 411 4.81 -1.37 -32.98
N VAL A 412 4.60 -1.98 -34.15
CA VAL A 412 3.28 -2.42 -34.61
C VAL A 412 2.69 -3.46 -33.64
N THR A 413 3.52 -4.33 -33.09
CA THR A 413 3.08 -5.35 -32.12
C THR A 413 2.69 -4.73 -30.77
N GLU A 414 3.40 -3.73 -30.30
CA GLU A 414 3.09 -3.01 -29.06
C GLU A 414 1.74 -2.27 -29.17
N GLU A 415 1.49 -1.58 -30.28
CA GLU A 415 0.28 -0.77 -30.49
C GLU A 415 -0.95 -1.60 -30.83
N ILE A 416 -0.83 -2.51 -31.78
CA ILE A 416 -1.97 -3.21 -32.39
C ILE A 416 -2.11 -4.66 -31.86
N GLY A 417 -1.04 -5.20 -31.29
CA GLY A 417 -1.00 -6.58 -30.78
C GLY A 417 -0.36 -7.58 -31.75
N LEU A 418 -0.13 -8.79 -31.25
CA LEU A 418 0.43 -9.90 -32.03
C LEU A 418 -0.51 -10.34 -33.14
N LYS A 419 0.07 -10.82 -34.26
CA LYS A 419 -0.67 -11.46 -35.35
C LYS A 419 -1.32 -12.75 -34.83
N GLU A 420 -2.61 -12.91 -35.06
CA GLU A 420 -3.31 -14.16 -34.75
C GLU A 420 -3.31 -15.08 -36.00
N PRO A 421 -2.90 -16.36 -35.87
CA PRO A 421 -2.90 -17.32 -36.93
C PRO A 421 -4.33 -17.85 -37.22
N THR A 422 -5.28 -16.96 -37.47
CA THR A 422 -6.68 -17.32 -37.75
C THR A 422 -6.90 -17.47 -39.25
N LYS A 423 -7.46 -18.59 -39.67
CA LYS A 423 -7.89 -18.77 -41.07
C LYS A 423 -9.19 -17.99 -41.28
N THR A 424 -9.09 -16.80 -41.81
CA THR A 424 -10.23 -15.98 -42.25
C THR A 424 -10.72 -16.48 -43.63
N SER A 425 -12.04 -16.49 -43.84
CA SER A 425 -12.59 -16.84 -45.16
C SER A 425 -12.19 -15.81 -46.22
N ALA A 426 -12.18 -16.21 -47.50
CA ALA A 426 -11.87 -15.28 -48.58
C ALA A 426 -12.86 -14.10 -48.61
N ARG A 427 -14.15 -14.34 -48.30
CA ARG A 427 -15.18 -13.31 -48.19
C ARG A 427 -14.88 -12.33 -47.06
N ASP A 428 -14.56 -12.82 -45.85
CA ASP A 428 -14.27 -11.95 -44.69
C ASP A 428 -13.02 -11.10 -44.94
N ARG A 429 -11.99 -11.67 -45.59
CA ARG A 429 -10.79 -10.93 -45.98
C ARG A 429 -11.10 -9.80 -46.97
N GLN A 430 -11.97 -10.06 -47.94
CA GLN A 430 -12.40 -9.07 -48.89
C GLN A 430 -13.20 -7.96 -48.22
N MET A 431 -14.18 -8.30 -47.41
CA MET A 431 -14.98 -7.33 -46.65
C MET A 431 -14.11 -6.46 -45.74
N THR A 432 -13.22 -7.07 -44.98
CA THR A 432 -12.26 -6.33 -44.13
C THR A 432 -11.37 -5.42 -44.98
N ALA A 433 -10.93 -5.88 -46.16
CA ALA A 433 -10.09 -5.05 -47.04
C ALA A 433 -10.82 -3.80 -47.53
N PHE A 434 -12.10 -3.92 -47.92
CA PHE A 434 -12.91 -2.77 -48.30
C PHE A 434 -13.15 -1.82 -47.15
N HIS A 435 -13.47 -2.36 -45.98
CA HIS A 435 -13.67 -1.59 -44.75
C HIS A 435 -12.43 -0.75 -44.40
N GLU A 436 -11.29 -1.37 -44.31
CA GLU A 436 -10.02 -0.67 -43.96
C GLU A 436 -9.60 0.29 -45.10
N ALA A 437 -9.83 -0.07 -46.37
CA ALA A 437 -9.57 0.83 -47.47
C ALA A 437 -10.45 2.09 -47.41
N GLY A 438 -11.71 1.97 -47.00
CA GLY A 438 -12.60 3.12 -46.79
C GLY A 438 -12.05 4.11 -45.78
N HIS A 439 -11.56 3.61 -44.63
CA HIS A 439 -10.89 4.44 -43.62
C HIS A 439 -9.63 5.10 -44.19
N ALA A 440 -8.77 4.34 -44.86
CA ALA A 440 -7.52 4.84 -45.41
C ALA A 440 -7.70 5.90 -46.47
N VAL A 441 -8.64 5.68 -47.42
CA VAL A 441 -8.93 6.60 -48.50
C VAL A 441 -9.48 7.93 -47.96
N LEU A 442 -10.44 7.88 -47.06
CA LEU A 442 -10.99 9.10 -46.47
C LEU A 442 -9.97 9.84 -45.60
N ALA A 443 -9.14 9.13 -44.84
CA ALA A 443 -8.04 9.74 -44.09
C ALA A 443 -7.06 10.47 -45.03
N TYR A 444 -6.73 9.89 -46.17
CA TYR A 444 -5.84 10.48 -47.18
C TYR A 444 -6.48 11.70 -47.92
N ILE A 445 -7.75 11.60 -48.32
CA ILE A 445 -8.44 12.67 -49.06
C ILE A 445 -8.71 13.89 -48.17
N LEU A 446 -9.04 13.67 -46.91
CA LEU A 446 -9.33 14.76 -45.96
C LEU A 446 -8.08 15.47 -45.46
N GLU A 447 -6.90 15.05 -45.93
CA GLU A 447 -5.61 15.67 -45.58
C GLU A 447 -5.51 15.91 -44.04
N LEU A 448 -5.89 14.90 -43.27
CA LEU A 448 -5.66 14.93 -41.85
C LEU A 448 -4.16 15.11 -41.63
N ASP A 449 -3.78 16.02 -40.75
CA ASP A 449 -2.36 16.23 -40.41
C ASP A 449 -1.76 14.98 -39.71
N ASP A 450 -2.29 13.83 -40.07
CA ASP A 450 -1.89 12.49 -39.62
C ASP A 450 -1.29 11.69 -40.77
N GLN A 451 -0.22 10.99 -40.46
CA GLN A 451 0.37 10.05 -41.39
C GLN A 451 -0.19 8.64 -41.16
N ILE A 452 -0.69 7.99 -42.23
CA ILE A 452 -1.06 6.57 -42.16
C ILE A 452 0.21 5.76 -42.05
N GLN A 453 0.38 5.11 -40.92
CA GLN A 453 1.56 4.29 -40.58
C GLN A 453 1.37 2.83 -41.01
N VAL A 454 0.17 2.30 -40.83
CA VAL A 454 -0.18 0.91 -41.15
C VAL A 454 -1.61 0.85 -41.66
N ALA A 455 -1.82 0.14 -42.76
CA ALA A 455 -3.12 -0.36 -43.17
C ALA A 455 -3.01 -1.89 -43.31
N SER A 456 -3.76 -2.63 -42.54
CA SER A 456 -3.61 -4.09 -42.42
C SER A 456 -4.96 -4.78 -42.30
N ILE A 457 -5.09 -5.91 -42.96
CA ILE A 457 -6.24 -6.82 -42.86
C ILE A 457 -5.88 -8.08 -42.03
N ILE A 458 -4.77 -8.04 -41.34
CA ILE A 458 -4.32 -9.14 -40.50
C ILE A 458 -5.01 -9.03 -39.15
N LYS A 459 -5.73 -10.07 -38.77
CA LYS A 459 -6.38 -10.12 -37.45
C LYS A 459 -5.35 -10.02 -36.31
N ARG A 460 -5.61 -9.10 -35.39
CA ARG A 460 -4.81 -8.88 -34.19
C ARG A 460 -5.73 -8.56 -33.02
N ARG A 461 -5.57 -9.25 -31.86
CA ARG A 461 -6.45 -9.07 -30.69
C ARG A 461 -7.93 -9.00 -31.09
N ASP A 462 -8.57 -7.85 -30.87
CA ASP A 462 -10.01 -7.64 -31.04
C ASP A 462 -10.35 -7.02 -32.42
N THR A 463 -9.35 -6.81 -33.31
CA THR A 463 -9.56 -6.18 -34.63
C THR A 463 -9.32 -7.17 -35.75
N LEU A 464 -10.21 -7.17 -36.74
CA LEU A 464 -10.06 -7.96 -37.99
C LEU A 464 -9.10 -7.30 -38.97
N GLY A 465 -9.03 -5.97 -38.95
CA GLY A 465 -8.11 -5.12 -39.68
C GLY A 465 -7.87 -3.83 -38.93
N VAL A 466 -7.01 -2.95 -39.42
CA VAL A 466 -6.72 -1.66 -38.81
C VAL A 466 -6.07 -0.69 -39.77
N VAL A 467 -6.51 0.55 -39.73
CA VAL A 467 -5.78 1.70 -40.28
C VAL A 467 -5.26 2.51 -39.12
N TYR A 468 -3.94 2.46 -38.88
CA TYR A 468 -3.30 3.17 -37.77
C TYR A 468 -2.64 4.45 -38.29
N ARG A 469 -2.99 5.56 -37.68
CA ARG A 469 -2.50 6.90 -38.00
C ARG A 469 -1.75 7.50 -36.83
N THR A 470 -0.74 8.32 -37.11
CA THR A 470 -0.04 9.12 -36.11
C THR A 470 0.02 10.57 -36.58
N PRO A 471 -0.15 11.56 -35.70
CA PRO A 471 0.00 12.95 -36.03
C PRO A 471 1.42 13.26 -36.50
N LEU A 472 1.53 14.08 -37.55
CA LEU A 472 2.82 14.55 -38.06
C LEU A 472 3.53 15.47 -37.08
N GLU A 473 2.76 16.26 -36.32
CA GLU A 473 3.24 17.18 -35.30
C GLU A 473 2.54 16.93 -33.95
N GLU A 474 3.22 17.22 -32.86
CA GLU A 474 2.65 17.09 -31.51
C GLU A 474 1.56 18.15 -31.32
N ARG A 475 0.31 17.70 -31.15
CA ARG A 475 -0.84 18.57 -30.92
C ARG A 475 -1.37 18.42 -29.52
N HIS A 476 -1.72 19.55 -28.93
CA HIS A 476 -2.35 19.63 -27.61
C HIS A 476 -3.80 20.14 -27.66
N THR A 477 -4.26 20.54 -28.86
CA THR A 477 -5.61 21.06 -29.09
C THR A 477 -6.17 20.48 -30.37
N GLU A 478 -7.46 20.16 -30.38
CA GLU A 478 -8.21 19.70 -31.55
C GLU A 478 -9.25 20.76 -31.92
N LEU A 479 -9.33 21.08 -33.22
CA LEU A 479 -10.35 21.96 -33.73
C LEU A 479 -11.64 21.18 -33.98
N ARG A 480 -12.78 21.86 -33.94
CA ARG A 480 -14.07 21.25 -34.27
C ARG A 480 -14.11 20.60 -35.66
N GLU A 481 -13.38 21.16 -36.60
CA GLU A 481 -13.28 20.61 -37.97
C GLU A 481 -12.47 19.31 -37.98
N ASP A 482 -11.43 19.20 -37.19
CA ASP A 482 -10.63 17.95 -37.06
C ASP A 482 -11.50 16.84 -36.52
N MET A 483 -12.28 17.09 -35.44
CA MET A 483 -13.24 16.10 -34.91
C MET A 483 -14.29 15.67 -35.93
N ARG A 484 -14.77 16.60 -36.78
CA ARG A 484 -15.70 16.27 -37.87
C ARG A 484 -15.07 15.38 -38.94
N ARG A 485 -13.81 15.67 -39.33
CA ARG A 485 -13.05 14.85 -40.26
C ARG A 485 -12.82 13.45 -39.70
N ASP A 486 -12.47 13.34 -38.41
CA ASP A 486 -12.30 12.06 -37.75
C ASP A 486 -13.59 11.22 -37.74
N ILE A 487 -14.76 11.85 -37.54
CA ILE A 487 -16.06 11.17 -37.64
C ILE A 487 -16.30 10.67 -39.07
N VAL A 488 -15.98 11.46 -40.07
CA VAL A 488 -16.13 11.06 -41.47
C VAL A 488 -15.22 9.88 -41.82
N VAL A 489 -13.97 9.92 -41.38
CA VAL A 489 -13.03 8.79 -41.53
C VAL A 489 -13.53 7.55 -40.81
N ALA A 490 -14.05 7.71 -39.57
CA ALA A 490 -14.59 6.59 -38.81
C ALA A 490 -15.80 5.92 -39.47
N LEU A 491 -16.60 6.68 -40.21
CA LEU A 491 -17.73 6.14 -41.01
C LEU A 491 -17.30 5.56 -42.36
N GLY A 492 -16.07 5.82 -42.79
CA GLY A 492 -15.55 5.43 -44.11
C GLY A 492 -15.52 3.93 -44.33
N GLY A 493 -15.23 3.15 -43.32
CA GLY A 493 -15.28 1.69 -43.40
C GLY A 493 -16.67 1.17 -43.75
N LEU A 494 -17.67 1.62 -43.00
CA LEU A 494 -19.08 1.24 -43.25
C LEU A 494 -19.57 1.69 -44.62
N ALA A 495 -19.12 2.86 -45.10
CA ALA A 495 -19.51 3.37 -46.42
C ALA A 495 -18.86 2.61 -47.58
N ALA A 496 -17.74 1.94 -47.35
CA ALA A 496 -17.02 1.17 -48.36
C ALA A 496 -17.48 -0.30 -48.47
N GLU A 497 -18.13 -0.86 -47.46
CA GLU A 497 -18.79 -2.16 -47.48
C GLU A 497 -20.02 -2.16 -48.37
#